data_96074e201a179d2918c89d670c12defb
#
_entry.id   96074e201a179d2918c89d670c12defb
#
_cell.length_a   1.000
_cell.length_b   1.000
_cell.length_c   1.000
_cell.angle_alpha   90.00
_cell.angle_beta   90.00
_cell.angle_gamma   90.00
#
_symmetry.space_group_name_H-M   'P 1'
#
loop_
_entity.id
_entity.type
_entity.pdbx_description
1 polymer ?
#
loop_
_entity_poly.entity_id
_entity_poly.type
_entity_poly.pdbx_seq_one_letter_code
_entity_poly.pdbx_strand_id
1 'polypeptide(L)'
;MKYGFAINLHRCIGCRTCTVACKMEHRLSENIQRIRVLNDAGETTYDVPVGEYPNGLSFTWRPVPCQHCDNPVCVEVCPAGATYKREDGIVVVDEEACIGCGQCVAACPYGARQIDPVTPVVQKCSLCFHRLDNGIETTMCQLTCPNRAITVGDLDDPGSDVSKLIAQYGGEQWLAEAGTCPSVYY
;
A
#
# COMPACT_ATOMS: atom_id res chain seq x y z
N MET A 1 -19.37 0.41 -2.54
CA MET A 1 -18.09 0.21 -3.28
C MET A 1 -16.95 0.58 -2.36
N LYS A 2 -16.01 -0.32 -2.19
CA LYS A 2 -14.85 -0.16 -1.32
C LYS A 2 -13.60 -0.67 -2.03
N TYR A 3 -12.71 0.23 -2.42
CA TYR A 3 -11.48 -0.17 -3.07
C TYR A 3 -10.44 -0.77 -2.10
N GLY A 4 -9.76 -1.81 -2.57
CA GLY A 4 -8.67 -2.46 -1.84
C GLY A 4 -7.72 -3.22 -2.74
N PHE A 5 -6.77 -3.92 -2.11
CA PHE A 5 -5.75 -4.71 -2.78
C PHE A 5 -5.85 -6.19 -2.39
N ALA A 6 -5.57 -7.06 -3.36
CA ALA A 6 -5.08 -8.41 -3.12
C ALA A 6 -3.65 -8.50 -3.65
N ILE A 7 -2.70 -8.88 -2.80
CA ILE A 7 -1.28 -8.97 -3.13
C ILE A 7 -0.81 -10.41 -2.91
N ASN A 8 -0.64 -11.16 -3.99
CA ASN A 8 -0.19 -12.54 -3.93
C ASN A 8 1.34 -12.60 -3.70
N LEU A 9 1.76 -12.94 -2.48
CA LEU A 9 3.16 -13.01 -2.09
C LEU A 9 3.93 -14.11 -2.83
N HIS A 10 3.27 -15.21 -3.22
CA HIS A 10 3.90 -16.29 -4.00
C HIS A 10 4.25 -15.86 -5.43
N ARG A 11 3.58 -14.82 -5.93
CA ARG A 11 3.88 -14.22 -7.24
C ARG A 11 4.87 -13.06 -7.16
N CYS A 12 5.10 -12.51 -5.97
CA CYS A 12 6.01 -11.40 -5.79
C CYS A 12 7.47 -11.88 -5.88
N ILE A 13 8.22 -11.35 -6.82
CA ILE A 13 9.65 -11.65 -7.04
C ILE A 13 10.58 -10.57 -6.50
N GLY A 14 10.10 -9.64 -5.69
CA GLY A 14 10.91 -8.56 -5.10
C GLY A 14 11.49 -7.54 -6.10
N CYS A 15 11.04 -7.53 -7.36
CA CYS A 15 11.65 -6.71 -8.42
C CYS A 15 11.52 -5.19 -8.23
N ARG A 16 10.70 -4.71 -7.28
CA ARG A 16 10.47 -3.30 -6.95
C ARG A 16 9.94 -2.44 -8.10
N THR A 17 9.49 -3.03 -9.21
CA THR A 17 8.88 -2.31 -10.34
C THR A 17 7.67 -1.48 -9.89
N CYS A 18 6.85 -2.00 -8.96
CA CYS A 18 5.71 -1.28 -8.38
C CYS A 18 6.14 0.01 -7.66
N THR A 19 7.28 0.00 -6.95
CA THR A 19 7.85 1.19 -6.28
C THR A 19 8.28 2.23 -7.31
N VAL A 20 9.04 1.81 -8.32
CA VAL A 20 9.55 2.71 -9.38
C VAL A 20 8.39 3.29 -10.20
N ALA A 21 7.45 2.46 -10.62
CA ALA A 21 6.29 2.91 -11.39
C ALA A 21 5.41 3.90 -10.61
N CYS A 22 5.17 3.65 -9.32
CA CYS A 22 4.46 4.57 -8.45
C CYS A 22 5.19 5.91 -8.32
N LYS A 23 6.52 5.86 -8.22
CA LYS A 23 7.38 7.03 -8.14
C LYS A 23 7.30 7.89 -9.40
N MET A 24 7.31 7.27 -10.57
CA MET A 24 7.18 7.95 -11.86
C MET A 24 5.76 8.53 -12.06
N GLU A 25 4.73 7.76 -11.77
CA GLU A 25 3.32 8.19 -11.90
C GLU A 25 3.01 9.44 -11.09
N HIS A 26 3.54 9.49 -9.87
CA HIS A 26 3.25 10.56 -8.91
C HIS A 26 4.36 11.61 -8.79
N ARG A 27 5.41 11.53 -9.62
CA ARG A 27 6.56 12.46 -9.61
C ARG A 27 7.15 12.66 -8.21
N LEU A 28 7.31 11.55 -7.46
CA LEU A 28 7.75 11.60 -6.07
C LEU A 28 9.22 12.01 -5.95
N SER A 29 9.53 12.75 -4.90
CA SER A 29 10.89 13.14 -4.52
C SER A 29 11.79 11.91 -4.32
N GLU A 30 13.11 12.10 -4.42
CA GLU A 30 14.10 11.01 -4.49
C GLU A 30 13.92 9.95 -3.39
N ASN A 31 13.73 10.35 -2.15
CA ASN A 31 13.66 9.44 -1.01
C ASN A 31 12.23 9.00 -0.63
N ILE A 32 11.22 9.39 -1.41
CA ILE A 32 9.82 9.04 -1.13
C ILE A 32 9.42 7.77 -1.86
N GLN A 33 8.83 6.83 -1.12
CA GLN A 33 8.28 5.58 -1.64
C GLN A 33 6.87 5.36 -1.10
N ARG A 34 5.86 5.52 -1.94
CA ARG A 34 4.45 5.27 -1.57
C ARG A 34 4.10 3.78 -1.48
N ILE A 35 4.93 2.91 -2.04
CA ILE A 35 4.88 1.45 -1.87
C ILE A 35 6.31 0.95 -1.66
N ARG A 36 6.53 0.25 -0.55
CA ARG A 36 7.81 -0.37 -0.20
C ARG A 36 7.71 -1.87 -0.43
N VAL A 37 8.80 -2.52 -0.75
CA VAL A 37 8.86 -3.99 -0.84
C VAL A 37 9.79 -4.46 0.27
N LEU A 38 9.20 -5.10 1.28
CA LEU A 38 9.93 -5.63 2.43
C LEU A 38 10.36 -7.08 2.16
N ASN A 39 11.52 -7.47 2.65
CA ASN A 39 11.96 -8.85 2.74
C ASN A 39 11.43 -9.53 4.01
N ASP A 40 11.81 -10.77 4.27
CA ASP A 40 11.40 -11.52 5.46
C ASP A 40 11.88 -10.90 6.78
N ALA A 41 12.95 -10.12 6.76
CA ALA A 41 13.43 -9.36 7.92
C ALA A 41 12.70 -8.02 8.13
N GLY A 42 11.75 -7.67 7.25
CA GLY A 42 11.05 -6.39 7.29
C GLY A 42 11.86 -5.21 6.75
N GLU A 43 12.93 -5.47 6.00
CA GLU A 43 13.83 -4.47 5.44
C GLU A 43 13.59 -4.24 3.95
N THR A 44 13.99 -3.08 3.45
CA THR A 44 13.88 -2.72 2.03
C THR A 44 15.20 -2.78 1.28
N THR A 45 16.31 -2.83 1.97
CA THR A 45 17.63 -2.49 1.41
C THR A 45 18.33 -3.70 0.79
N TYR A 46 18.22 -4.88 1.39
CA TYR A 46 18.91 -6.08 0.95
C TYR A 46 17.97 -7.27 0.87
N ASP A 47 18.15 -8.10 -0.15
CA ASP A 47 17.47 -9.38 -0.25
C ASP A 47 18.31 -10.42 0.49
N VAL A 48 18.00 -10.65 1.76
CA VAL A 48 18.65 -11.65 2.59
C VAL A 48 17.77 -12.89 2.65
N PRO A 49 18.29 -14.06 2.25
CA PRO A 49 17.54 -15.31 2.38
C PRO A 49 17.35 -15.67 3.86
N VAL A 50 16.22 -16.28 4.15
CA VAL A 50 15.95 -16.91 5.45
C VAL A 50 16.14 -18.42 5.31
N GLY A 51 16.75 -19.07 6.33
CA GLY A 51 17.03 -20.50 6.34
C GLY A 51 18.45 -20.85 5.89
N GLU A 52 18.74 -22.14 5.81
CA GLU A 52 20.06 -22.67 5.46
C GLU A 52 20.00 -23.57 4.21
N TYR A 53 21.00 -23.43 3.33
CA TYR A 53 21.16 -24.33 2.19
C TYR A 53 21.60 -25.73 2.69
N PRO A 54 21.10 -26.84 2.11
CA PRO A 54 20.18 -26.92 0.97
C PRO A 54 18.70 -26.94 1.35
N ASN A 55 18.35 -27.03 2.63
CA ASN A 55 16.99 -27.27 3.07
C ASN A 55 16.44 -26.03 3.82
N GLY A 56 15.30 -25.51 3.34
CA GLY A 56 14.60 -24.43 4.03
C GLY A 56 15.06 -23.01 3.66
N LEU A 57 15.88 -22.85 2.61
CA LEU A 57 16.19 -21.52 2.08
C LEU A 57 14.96 -20.93 1.43
N SER A 58 14.53 -19.74 1.88
CA SER A 58 13.42 -19.02 1.28
C SER A 58 13.75 -17.54 1.09
N PHE A 59 13.09 -16.95 0.08
CA PHE A 59 13.04 -15.51 -0.17
C PHE A 59 11.60 -15.15 -0.35
N THR A 60 11.07 -14.31 0.52
CA THR A 60 9.74 -13.74 0.34
C THR A 60 9.80 -12.21 0.34
N TRP A 61 8.90 -11.61 -0.39
CA TRP A 61 8.80 -10.16 -0.48
C TRP A 61 7.36 -9.73 -0.30
N ARG A 62 7.17 -8.71 0.54
CA ARG A 62 5.85 -8.11 0.78
C ARG A 62 5.83 -6.68 0.28
N PRO A 63 5.11 -6.38 -0.82
CA PRO A 63 4.80 -5.01 -1.20
C PRO A 63 3.86 -4.38 -0.17
N VAL A 64 4.26 -3.27 0.42
CA VAL A 64 3.50 -2.57 1.47
C VAL A 64 3.11 -1.16 0.99
N PRO A 65 1.94 -1.00 0.38
CA PRO A 65 1.29 0.30 0.17
C PRO A 65 0.65 0.81 1.46
N CYS A 66 0.01 1.98 1.42
CA CYS A 66 -0.97 2.36 2.43
C CYS A 66 -2.08 1.29 2.49
N GLN A 67 -2.50 0.93 3.69
CA GLN A 67 -3.48 -0.14 3.87
C GLN A 67 -4.93 0.32 3.68
N HIS A 68 -5.18 1.62 3.48
CA HIS A 68 -6.52 2.21 3.30
C HIS A 68 -7.53 1.66 4.32
N CYS A 69 -7.15 1.70 5.58
CA CYS A 69 -7.86 1.12 6.72
C CYS A 69 -9.31 1.57 6.83
N ASP A 70 -10.19 0.71 7.37
CA ASP A 70 -11.56 1.12 7.69
C ASP A 70 -11.58 2.01 8.93
N ASN A 71 -10.72 1.70 9.90
CA ASN A 71 -10.50 2.50 11.11
C ASN A 71 -9.13 3.21 10.99
N PRO A 72 -9.02 4.30 10.21
CA PRO A 72 -7.74 4.90 9.88
C PRO A 72 -7.25 5.82 11.01
N VAL A 73 -6.49 5.30 11.97
CA VAL A 73 -5.89 6.07 13.08
C VAL A 73 -5.21 7.36 12.60
N CYS A 74 -4.68 7.36 11.39
CA CYS A 74 -4.03 8.52 10.78
C CYS A 74 -5.01 9.66 10.42
N VAL A 75 -6.30 9.39 10.31
CA VAL A 75 -7.36 10.40 10.18
C VAL A 75 -7.66 10.99 11.55
N GLU A 76 -7.79 10.15 12.56
CA GLU A 76 -8.12 10.56 13.93
C GLU A 76 -7.07 11.51 14.54
N VAL A 77 -5.79 11.23 14.28
CA VAL A 77 -4.68 12.02 14.84
C VAL A 77 -4.33 13.27 14.02
N CYS A 78 -5.04 13.55 12.90
CA CYS A 78 -4.69 14.67 12.05
C CYS A 78 -5.27 16.01 12.57
N PRO A 79 -4.45 16.92 13.15
CA PRO A 79 -4.96 18.14 13.75
C PRO A 79 -5.48 19.14 12.73
N ALA A 80 -5.00 19.04 11.48
CA ALA A 80 -5.43 19.91 10.38
C ALA A 80 -6.59 19.33 9.57
N GLY A 81 -7.08 18.11 9.88
CA GLY A 81 -8.10 17.44 9.08
C GLY A 81 -7.66 17.09 7.65
N ALA A 82 -6.37 17.26 7.33
CA ALA A 82 -5.81 17.03 6.00
C ALA A 82 -5.84 15.57 5.55
N THR A 83 -5.88 14.62 6.49
CA THR A 83 -6.06 13.21 6.16
C THR A 83 -7.52 12.84 6.37
N TYR A 84 -8.16 12.29 5.35
CA TYR A 84 -9.56 11.86 5.42
C TYR A 84 -9.80 10.58 4.62
N LYS A 85 -10.93 9.92 4.86
CA LYS A 85 -11.39 8.74 4.13
C LYS A 85 -12.52 9.13 3.18
N ARG A 86 -12.41 8.77 1.92
CA ARG A 86 -13.44 8.95 0.88
C ARG A 86 -14.55 7.92 1.06
N GLU A 87 -15.70 8.15 0.42
CA GLU A 87 -16.86 7.23 0.43
C GLU A 87 -16.53 5.86 -0.19
N ASP A 88 -15.56 5.83 -1.13
CA ASP A 88 -15.05 4.61 -1.76
C ASP A 88 -13.99 3.86 -0.94
N GLY A 89 -13.80 4.25 0.32
CA GLY A 89 -12.86 3.62 1.24
C GLY A 89 -11.41 4.09 1.11
N ILE A 90 -11.07 4.90 0.11
CA ILE A 90 -9.71 5.38 -0.10
C ILE A 90 -9.36 6.44 0.94
N VAL A 91 -8.33 6.20 1.74
CA VAL A 91 -7.77 7.23 2.62
C VAL A 91 -6.85 8.12 1.81
N VAL A 92 -7.02 9.42 1.88
CA VAL A 92 -6.25 10.43 1.13
C VAL A 92 -5.61 11.47 2.04
N VAL A 93 -4.70 12.25 1.50
CA VAL A 93 -4.14 13.45 2.14
C VAL A 93 -4.41 14.63 1.22
N ASP A 94 -5.02 15.65 1.76
CA ASP A 94 -5.12 16.96 1.14
C ASP A 94 -3.77 17.67 1.36
N GLU A 95 -3.02 17.84 0.28
CA GLU A 95 -1.68 18.43 0.34
C GLU A 95 -1.70 19.92 0.66
N GLU A 96 -2.80 20.62 0.32
CA GLU A 96 -2.96 22.06 0.62
C GLU A 96 -3.26 22.30 2.11
N ALA A 97 -4.04 21.40 2.73
CA ALA A 97 -4.36 21.46 4.16
C ALA A 97 -3.28 20.84 5.06
N CYS A 98 -2.35 20.05 4.49
CA CYS A 98 -1.35 19.33 5.26
C CYS A 98 -0.26 20.25 5.81
N ILE A 99 -0.10 20.31 7.13
CA ILE A 99 0.92 21.11 7.82
C ILE A 99 2.23 20.37 8.10
N GLY A 100 2.39 19.13 7.61
CA GLY A 100 3.61 18.35 7.76
C GLY A 100 3.98 17.93 9.19
N CYS A 101 3.07 17.97 10.15
CA CYS A 101 3.37 17.76 11.58
C CYS A 101 3.86 16.32 11.93
N GLY A 102 3.71 15.35 11.05
CA GLY A 102 4.19 13.98 11.23
C GLY A 102 3.38 13.09 12.17
N GLN A 103 2.33 13.56 12.84
CA GLN A 103 1.54 12.74 13.77
C GLN A 103 0.99 11.48 13.11
N CYS A 104 0.45 11.60 11.90
CA CYS A 104 -0.06 10.45 11.13
C CYS A 104 1.05 9.50 10.64
N VAL A 105 2.30 9.96 10.54
CA VAL A 105 3.47 9.12 10.25
C VAL A 105 3.79 8.26 11.47
N ALA A 106 3.85 8.87 12.66
CA ALA A 106 4.13 8.17 13.91
C ALA A 106 3.01 7.18 14.31
N ALA A 107 1.75 7.54 14.01
CA ALA A 107 0.59 6.70 14.37
C ALA A 107 0.36 5.52 13.44
N CYS A 108 0.97 5.47 12.23
CA CYS A 108 0.71 4.42 11.26
C CYS A 108 1.44 3.13 11.62
N PRO A 109 0.76 2.02 11.97
CA PRO A 109 1.45 0.79 12.37
C PRO A 109 2.18 0.12 11.20
N TYR A 110 1.81 0.46 9.97
CA TYR A 110 2.42 -0.09 8.75
C TYR A 110 3.63 0.71 8.26
N GLY A 111 3.96 1.85 8.87
CA GLY A 111 4.98 2.78 8.38
C GLY A 111 4.74 3.25 6.93
N ALA A 112 3.47 3.31 6.50
CA ALA A 112 3.11 3.58 5.11
C ALA A 112 3.05 5.09 4.76
N ARG A 113 3.56 5.95 5.62
CA ARG A 113 3.56 7.41 5.46
C ARG A 113 4.96 7.98 5.63
N GLN A 114 5.29 8.96 4.83
CA GLN A 114 6.57 9.66 4.87
C GLN A 114 6.32 11.16 4.71
N ILE A 115 7.15 12.01 5.34
CA ILE A 115 7.14 13.45 5.07
C ILE A 115 8.09 13.69 3.90
N ASP A 116 7.62 14.38 2.88
CA ASP A 116 8.45 14.78 1.75
C ASP A 116 9.42 15.88 2.20
N PRO A 117 10.73 15.71 2.03
CA PRO A 117 11.70 16.73 2.45
C PRO A 117 11.72 17.97 1.55
N VAL A 118 11.14 17.89 0.36
CA VAL A 118 11.08 18.99 -0.62
C VAL A 118 9.81 19.82 -0.44
N THR A 119 8.67 19.13 -0.36
CA THR A 119 7.38 19.74 -0.03
C THR A 119 6.96 19.17 1.32
N PRO A 120 6.94 19.94 2.42
CA PRO A 120 6.77 19.39 3.76
C PRO A 120 5.34 18.88 4.02
N VAL A 121 4.86 18.02 3.13
CA VAL A 121 3.57 17.34 3.20
C VAL A 121 3.76 15.84 3.34
N VAL A 122 2.76 15.16 3.88
CA VAL A 122 2.82 13.70 4.05
C VAL A 122 2.48 12.99 2.75
N GLN A 123 3.37 12.14 2.31
CA GLN A 123 3.21 11.27 1.15
C GLN A 123 2.84 9.83 1.57
N LYS A 124 1.89 9.23 0.87
CA LYS A 124 1.47 7.83 1.00
C LYS A 124 0.79 7.33 -0.27
N CYS A 125 0.57 6.03 -0.39
CA CYS A 125 -0.21 5.47 -1.48
C CYS A 125 -1.61 6.12 -1.53
N SER A 126 -1.99 6.63 -2.70
CA SER A 126 -3.29 7.24 -2.98
C SER A 126 -4.28 6.26 -3.63
N LEU A 127 -3.89 4.98 -3.80
CA LEU A 127 -4.60 3.99 -4.61
C LEU A 127 -4.82 4.48 -6.07
N CYS A 128 -3.98 5.41 -6.52
CA CYS A 128 -4.10 6.09 -7.83
C CYS A 128 -5.52 6.61 -8.10
N PHE A 129 -6.21 7.19 -7.09
CA PHE A 129 -7.60 7.64 -7.24
C PHE A 129 -7.79 8.57 -8.44
N HIS A 130 -6.77 9.37 -8.81
CA HIS A 130 -6.80 10.21 -10.01
C HIS A 130 -7.04 9.39 -11.30
N ARG A 131 -6.60 8.14 -11.35
CA ARG A 131 -6.88 7.22 -12.46
C ARG A 131 -8.30 6.68 -12.37
N LEU A 132 -8.70 6.21 -11.18
CA LEU A 132 -10.03 5.66 -10.92
C LEU A 132 -11.13 6.69 -11.19
N ASP A 133 -10.95 7.92 -10.75
CA ASP A 133 -11.87 9.04 -10.99
C ASP A 133 -12.00 9.40 -12.48
N ASN A 134 -11.01 9.04 -13.32
CA ASN A 134 -11.05 9.17 -14.77
C ASN A 134 -11.48 7.87 -15.51
N GLY A 135 -12.04 6.89 -14.79
CA GLY A 135 -12.54 5.64 -15.37
C GLY A 135 -11.45 4.64 -15.79
N ILE A 136 -10.21 4.84 -15.31
CA ILE A 136 -9.10 3.89 -15.53
C ILE A 136 -9.04 2.96 -14.33
N GLU A 137 -9.68 1.81 -14.42
CA GLU A 137 -9.88 0.84 -13.33
C GLU A 137 -8.62 0.07 -12.90
N THR A 138 -7.44 0.68 -13.04
CA THR A 138 -6.18 0.05 -12.65
C THR A 138 -5.19 1.04 -12.07
N THR A 139 -4.45 0.61 -11.06
CA THR A 139 -3.36 1.38 -10.47
C THR A 139 -2.05 1.15 -11.24
N MET A 140 -1.11 2.09 -11.14
CA MET A 140 0.17 1.96 -11.86
C MET A 140 0.99 0.77 -11.38
N CYS A 141 0.99 0.48 -10.06
CA CYS A 141 1.68 -0.68 -9.51
C CYS A 141 1.08 -2.02 -9.96
N GLN A 142 -0.24 -2.10 -10.17
CA GLN A 142 -0.89 -3.28 -10.74
C GLN A 142 -0.51 -3.44 -12.21
N LEU A 143 -0.65 -2.36 -12.99
CA LEU A 143 -0.40 -2.37 -14.44
C LEU A 143 1.03 -2.81 -14.79
N THR A 144 1.99 -2.39 -13.99
CA THR A 144 3.43 -2.63 -14.25
C THR A 144 4.00 -3.86 -13.56
N CYS A 145 3.21 -4.58 -12.76
CA CYS A 145 3.69 -5.78 -12.08
C CYS A 145 3.93 -6.93 -13.07
N PRO A 146 5.19 -7.36 -13.31
CA PRO A 146 5.49 -8.36 -14.33
C PRO A 146 4.86 -9.72 -14.02
N ASN A 147 4.77 -10.08 -12.73
CA ASN A 147 4.20 -11.36 -12.28
C ASN A 147 2.72 -11.25 -11.87
N ARG A 148 2.08 -10.09 -12.11
CA ARG A 148 0.67 -9.89 -11.74
C ARG A 148 0.38 -10.27 -10.29
N ALA A 149 1.28 -9.88 -9.39
CA ALA A 149 1.15 -10.13 -7.96
C ALA A 149 0.16 -9.16 -7.28
N ILE A 150 -0.11 -8.02 -7.89
CA ILE A 150 -0.95 -6.95 -7.32
C ILE A 150 -2.25 -6.86 -8.11
N THR A 151 -3.38 -6.94 -7.42
CA THR A 151 -4.71 -6.73 -7.97
C THR A 151 -5.45 -5.70 -7.13
N VAL A 152 -6.15 -4.79 -7.78
CA VAL A 152 -6.97 -3.74 -7.15
C VAL A 152 -8.39 -3.85 -7.66
N GLY A 153 -9.37 -3.56 -6.83
CA GLY A 153 -10.77 -3.56 -7.22
C GLY A 153 -11.70 -3.30 -6.05
N ASP A 154 -12.99 -3.43 -6.30
CA ASP A 154 -14.04 -3.28 -5.32
C ASP A 154 -14.14 -4.53 -4.44
N LEU A 155 -13.87 -4.36 -3.15
CA LEU A 155 -13.96 -5.43 -2.14
C LEU A 155 -15.42 -5.79 -1.80
N ASP A 156 -16.37 -4.89 -2.06
CA ASP A 156 -17.80 -5.12 -1.81
C ASP A 156 -18.47 -5.90 -2.95
N ASP A 157 -17.81 -5.98 -4.13
CA ASP A 157 -18.30 -6.79 -5.25
C ASP A 157 -17.67 -8.19 -5.23
N PRO A 158 -18.46 -9.26 -4.91
CA PRO A 158 -17.96 -10.63 -4.96
C PRO A 158 -17.53 -11.08 -6.36
N GLY A 159 -18.01 -10.40 -7.40
CA GLY A 159 -17.68 -10.65 -8.80
C GLY A 159 -16.35 -10.01 -9.23
N SER A 160 -15.79 -9.12 -8.44
CA SER A 160 -14.52 -8.44 -8.74
C SER A 160 -13.34 -9.41 -8.70
N ASP A 161 -12.30 -9.12 -9.46
CA ASP A 161 -11.09 -9.96 -9.47
C ASP A 161 -10.36 -9.95 -8.12
N VAL A 162 -10.39 -8.82 -7.40
CA VAL A 162 -9.79 -8.72 -6.06
C VAL A 162 -10.49 -9.63 -5.06
N SER A 163 -11.84 -9.65 -5.03
CA SER A 163 -12.63 -10.49 -4.12
C SER A 163 -12.46 -11.97 -4.45
N LYS A 164 -12.44 -12.33 -5.74
CA LYS A 164 -12.18 -13.72 -6.18
C LYS A 164 -10.80 -14.21 -5.74
N LEU A 165 -9.77 -13.39 -5.89
CA LEU A 165 -8.41 -13.75 -5.46
C LEU A 165 -8.32 -13.93 -3.95
N ILE A 166 -8.92 -13.04 -3.17
CA ILE A 166 -8.97 -13.16 -1.71
C ILE A 166 -9.65 -14.46 -1.30
N ALA A 167 -10.82 -14.78 -1.90
CA ALA A 167 -11.53 -16.03 -1.62
C ALA A 167 -10.74 -17.27 -2.04
N GLN A 168 -10.04 -17.22 -3.18
CA GLN A 168 -9.28 -18.35 -3.73
C GLN A 168 -8.04 -18.69 -2.89
N TYR A 169 -7.34 -17.68 -2.40
CA TYR A 169 -6.04 -17.87 -1.73
C TYR A 169 -6.10 -17.69 -0.21
N GLY A 170 -7.28 -17.38 0.37
CA GLY A 170 -7.45 -17.18 1.81
C GLY A 170 -6.71 -15.95 2.30
N GLY A 171 -6.82 -14.83 1.57
CA GLY A 171 -6.06 -13.62 1.86
C GLY A 171 -6.21 -13.13 3.30
N GLU A 172 -5.08 -12.82 3.94
CA GLU A 172 -5.00 -12.34 5.31
C GLU A 172 -4.62 -10.86 5.37
N GLN A 173 -5.13 -10.17 6.38
CA GLN A 173 -4.75 -8.79 6.65
C GLN A 173 -3.47 -8.77 7.49
N TRP A 174 -2.48 -7.97 7.06
CA TRP A 174 -1.25 -7.80 7.83
C TRP A 174 -1.49 -6.90 9.06
N LEU A 175 -0.97 -7.30 10.23
CA LEU A 175 -1.16 -6.63 11.52
C LEU A 175 -2.65 -6.39 11.86
N ALA A 176 -3.48 -7.41 11.65
CA ALA A 176 -4.92 -7.34 11.95
C ALA A 176 -5.20 -6.97 13.43
N GLU A 177 -4.29 -7.38 14.33
CA GLU A 177 -4.32 -7.09 15.76
C GLU A 177 -4.21 -5.59 16.10
N ALA A 178 -3.73 -4.77 15.16
CA ALA A 178 -3.69 -3.31 15.33
C ALA A 178 -5.08 -2.65 15.31
N GLY A 179 -6.15 -3.41 15.00
CA GLY A 179 -7.55 -2.96 15.03
C GLY A 179 -7.92 -1.93 13.97
N THR A 180 -7.06 -1.70 13.00
CA THR A 180 -7.27 -0.69 11.95
C THR A 180 -8.11 -1.17 10.77
N CYS A 181 -8.41 -2.47 10.68
CA CYS A 181 -9.17 -3.11 9.61
C CYS A 181 -8.63 -2.72 8.20
N PRO A 182 -7.46 -3.26 7.79
CA PRO A 182 -6.85 -2.96 6.50
C PRO A 182 -7.71 -3.36 5.30
N SER A 183 -7.63 -2.61 4.19
CA SER A 183 -8.22 -2.98 2.89
C SER A 183 -7.18 -3.59 1.93
N VAL A 184 -6.08 -4.10 2.48
CA VAL A 184 -5.04 -4.84 1.74
C VAL A 184 -4.94 -6.26 2.29
N TYR A 185 -5.05 -7.24 1.40
CA TYR A 185 -4.98 -8.68 1.69
C TYR A 185 -3.75 -9.28 1.03
N TYR A 186 -3.07 -10.17 1.77
CA TYR A 186 -1.84 -10.83 1.36
C TYR A 186 -2.02 -12.34 1.24
#